data_f67ea1abb075281e6e32c3051c9375f9
#
_entry.id   f67ea1abb075281e6e32c3051c9375f9
#
_cell.length_a   1.000
_cell.length_b   1.000
_cell.length_c   1.000
_cell.angle_alpha   90.00
_cell.angle_beta   90.00
_cell.angle_gamma   90.00
#
_symmetry.space_group_name_H-M   'P 1'
#
loop_
_entity.id
_entity.type
_entity.pdbx_description
1 polymer ?
#
loop_
_entity_poly.entity_id
_entity_poly.type
_entity_poly.pdbx_seq_one_letter_code
_entity_poly.pdbx_strand_id
1 'polypeptide(L)'
;LIVSGNFINEIQIGSSTHTLLIGAEKVDTDNSNERFDTYFSNTGKDKESFKINRPLNIATNSAGVATTVDFTTKLKSRTTSDIEVTSLYIQDQIEVSDDLQVLIGGRFDTFDITVDDIKGGTSQSREDDEFSPRAGLIYKPTENASWYISYSESFLPRSGEQYKKLTASSAALDPDVYENMEIGVNYDIRPNLSLRASFFDNEQTIATRDESGEGAEIVGLQVDGFELEVNGEVNDQLYMLLGYCNM
;
A
#
# COMPACT_ATOMS: atom_id res chain seq x y z
N LEU A 1 18.06 -1.13 -6.98
CA LEU A 1 18.66 -2.42 -6.56
C LEU A 1 17.88 -2.95 -5.36
N ILE A 2 17.53 -4.24 -5.36
CA ILE A 2 16.92 -4.90 -4.21
C ILE A 2 17.77 -6.14 -3.91
N VAL A 3 18.19 -6.28 -2.67
CA VAL A 3 18.91 -7.46 -2.17
C VAL A 3 18.25 -7.90 -0.88
N SER A 4 17.82 -9.16 -0.80
CA SER A 4 17.24 -9.73 0.41
C SER A 4 17.83 -11.12 0.69
N GLY A 5 17.85 -11.48 1.97
CA GLY A 5 18.26 -12.79 2.43
C GLY A 5 17.33 -13.29 3.55
N ASN A 6 16.91 -14.53 3.44
CA ASN A 6 16.02 -15.18 4.41
C ASN A 6 16.67 -16.44 4.97
N PHE A 7 16.50 -16.64 6.27
CA PHE A 7 16.76 -17.89 6.96
C PHE A 7 15.44 -18.44 7.51
N ILE A 8 15.13 -19.68 7.17
CA ILE A 8 13.94 -20.37 7.66
C ILE A 8 14.39 -21.64 8.35
N ASN A 9 13.90 -21.89 9.55
CA ASN A 9 14.19 -23.08 10.30
C ASN A 9 12.96 -23.59 11.06
N GLU A 10 12.80 -24.89 11.08
CA GLU A 10 11.77 -25.57 11.86
C GLU A 10 12.39 -26.13 13.13
N ILE A 11 11.80 -25.83 14.27
CA ILE A 11 12.30 -26.21 15.60
C ILE A 11 11.14 -26.78 16.42
N GLN A 12 11.36 -27.92 17.07
CA GLN A 12 10.43 -28.48 18.06
C GLN A 12 10.75 -27.91 19.44
N ILE A 13 9.76 -27.26 20.07
CA ILE A 13 9.87 -26.75 21.45
C ILE A 13 8.72 -27.36 22.26
N GLY A 14 9.04 -28.38 23.06
CA GLY A 14 8.01 -29.16 23.77
C GLY A 14 7.10 -29.90 22.80
N SER A 15 5.80 -29.64 22.86
CA SER A 15 4.80 -30.22 21.94
C SER A 15 4.51 -29.36 20.71
N SER A 16 5.11 -28.18 20.61
CA SER A 16 4.82 -27.23 19.53
C SER A 16 5.91 -27.24 18.47
N THR A 17 5.51 -27.09 17.21
CA THR A 17 6.43 -26.89 16.08
C THR A 17 6.49 -25.39 15.76
N HIS A 18 7.71 -24.87 15.72
CA HIS A 18 8.01 -23.47 15.41
C HIS A 18 8.66 -23.37 14.03
N THR A 19 8.08 -22.61 13.13
CA THR A 19 8.71 -22.24 11.86
C THR A 19 9.19 -20.80 11.97
N LEU A 20 10.47 -20.65 12.29
CA LEU A 20 11.12 -19.36 12.46
C LEU A 20 11.64 -18.84 11.13
N LEU A 21 11.24 -17.63 10.75
CA LEU A 21 11.78 -16.83 9.65
C LEU A 21 12.55 -15.65 10.23
N ILE A 22 13.80 -15.48 9.81
CA ILE A 22 14.59 -14.27 10.06
C ILE A 22 15.11 -13.78 8.72
N GLY A 23 15.02 -12.48 8.45
CA GLY A 23 15.49 -11.93 7.21
C GLY A 23 15.98 -10.50 7.30
N ALA A 24 16.71 -10.11 6.26
CA ALA A 24 17.18 -8.76 6.05
C ALA A 24 16.98 -8.36 4.57
N GLU A 25 16.72 -7.09 4.34
CA GLU A 25 16.53 -6.52 3.00
C GLU A 25 17.20 -5.16 2.91
N LYS A 26 17.83 -4.87 1.78
CA LYS A 26 18.28 -3.55 1.38
C LYS A 26 17.67 -3.21 0.04
N VAL A 27 17.02 -2.05 -0.02
CA VAL A 27 16.48 -1.46 -1.25
C VAL A 27 17.21 -0.15 -1.51
N ASP A 28 17.57 0.07 -2.77
CA ASP A 28 18.20 1.30 -3.25
C ASP A 28 17.54 1.66 -4.58
N THR A 29 16.89 2.81 -4.63
CA THR A 29 16.03 3.23 -5.73
C THR A 29 16.21 4.71 -6.04
N ASP A 30 16.57 5.01 -7.29
CA ASP A 30 16.55 6.35 -7.85
C ASP A 30 15.23 6.55 -8.61
N ASN A 31 14.60 7.70 -8.43
CA ASN A 31 13.42 8.09 -9.18
C ASN A 31 13.59 9.49 -9.78
N SER A 32 13.07 9.69 -10.99
CA SER A 32 13.03 10.99 -11.65
C SER A 32 11.64 11.26 -12.19
N ASN A 33 11.11 12.43 -11.88
CA ASN A 33 9.77 12.83 -12.28
C ASN A 33 9.82 14.21 -12.95
N GLU A 34 9.23 14.30 -14.14
CA GLU A 34 9.03 15.54 -14.86
C GLU A 34 7.54 15.73 -15.19
N ARG A 35 7.03 16.92 -14.93
CA ARG A 35 5.67 17.30 -15.27
C ARG A 35 5.66 18.57 -16.09
N PHE A 36 4.90 18.56 -17.17
CA PHE A 36 4.70 19.70 -18.04
C PHE A 36 3.24 20.15 -18.03
N ASP A 37 3.02 21.47 -18.08
CA ASP A 37 1.73 22.06 -18.35
C ASP A 37 1.65 22.35 -19.87
N THR A 38 0.61 21.86 -20.52
CA THR A 38 0.41 22.05 -21.96
C THR A 38 -0.88 22.80 -22.22
N TYR A 39 -0.84 23.74 -23.14
CA TYR A 39 -1.95 24.57 -23.56
C TYR A 39 -2.06 24.55 -25.08
N PHE A 40 -3.29 24.58 -25.62
CA PHE A 40 -3.54 24.56 -27.05
C PHE A 40 -3.12 25.84 -27.75
N SER A 41 -3.17 26.97 -27.05
CA SER A 41 -2.60 28.22 -27.52
C SER A 41 -1.29 28.42 -26.80
N ASN A 42 -0.18 28.51 -27.46
CA ASN A 42 1.15 28.72 -26.85
C ASN A 42 1.25 29.95 -25.90
N THR A 43 0.12 30.56 -25.54
CA THR A 43 0.00 31.68 -24.59
C THR A 43 0.10 31.25 -23.13
N GLY A 44 -0.05 29.97 -22.83
CA GLY A 44 0.08 29.40 -21.48
C GLY A 44 -1.05 29.77 -20.51
N LYS A 45 -2.19 30.23 -21.00
CA LYS A 45 -3.30 30.71 -20.17
C LYS A 45 -4.64 30.00 -20.45
N ASP A 46 -4.81 29.40 -21.62
CA ASP A 46 -6.11 28.82 -22.02
C ASP A 46 -6.16 27.35 -21.65
N LYS A 47 -7.10 26.97 -20.82
CA LYS A 47 -7.48 25.59 -20.58
C LYS A 47 -8.56 25.22 -21.54
N GLU A 48 -8.31 24.24 -22.41
CA GLU A 48 -9.30 23.68 -23.31
C GLU A 48 -9.92 22.43 -22.73
N SER A 49 -11.24 22.29 -22.83
CA SER A 49 -11.96 21.09 -22.43
C SER A 49 -12.34 20.27 -23.67
N PHE A 50 -12.18 18.95 -23.56
CA PHE A 50 -12.55 18.01 -24.60
C PHE A 50 -13.85 17.27 -24.26
N LYS A 51 -14.63 16.96 -25.27
CA LYS A 51 -15.73 16.00 -25.15
C LYS A 51 -15.19 14.60 -25.45
N ILE A 52 -15.26 13.72 -24.49
CA ILE A 52 -14.72 12.34 -24.56
C ILE A 52 -15.46 11.50 -25.64
N ASN A 53 -16.67 11.85 -26.01
CA ASN A 53 -17.51 11.14 -26.99
C ASN A 53 -17.13 11.37 -28.46
N ARG A 54 -16.04 12.05 -28.74
CA ARG A 54 -15.51 12.29 -30.09
C ARG A 54 -14.09 11.80 -30.21
N PRO A 55 -13.65 11.38 -31.42
CA PRO A 55 -12.23 11.12 -31.66
C PRO A 55 -11.42 12.34 -31.23
N LEU A 56 -10.43 12.12 -30.38
CA LEU A 56 -9.56 13.18 -29.89
C LEU A 56 -8.64 13.63 -31.05
N ASN A 57 -8.87 14.80 -31.59
CA ASN A 57 -7.95 15.42 -32.55
C ASN A 57 -7.22 16.57 -31.88
N ILE A 58 -6.00 16.26 -31.39
CA ILE A 58 -5.13 17.23 -30.71
C ILE A 58 -4.44 18.20 -31.68
N ALA A 59 -4.57 17.97 -32.99
CA ALA A 59 -3.99 18.86 -34.00
C ALA A 59 -4.82 20.11 -34.28
N THR A 60 -6.03 20.19 -33.67
CA THR A 60 -6.91 21.38 -33.82
C THR A 60 -7.43 21.82 -32.46
N ASN A 61 -7.54 23.14 -32.24
CA ASN A 61 -8.19 23.71 -31.05
C ASN A 61 -9.73 23.63 -31.14
N SER A 62 -10.42 24.14 -30.11
CA SER A 62 -11.88 24.13 -30.04
C SER A 62 -12.56 24.96 -31.18
N ALA A 63 -11.84 25.89 -31.78
CA ALA A 63 -12.28 26.67 -32.93
C ALA A 63 -11.98 25.97 -34.29
N GLY A 64 -11.44 24.75 -34.29
CA GLY A 64 -11.10 23.99 -35.49
C GLY A 64 -9.83 24.47 -36.20
N VAL A 65 -9.05 25.33 -35.58
CA VAL A 65 -7.80 25.83 -36.14
C VAL A 65 -6.68 24.82 -35.87
N ALA A 66 -5.91 24.49 -36.92
CA ALA A 66 -4.75 23.59 -36.77
C ALA A 66 -3.73 24.22 -35.81
N THR A 67 -3.33 23.42 -34.81
CA THR A 67 -2.34 23.84 -33.82
C THR A 67 -1.29 22.75 -33.69
N THR A 68 -0.04 23.17 -33.45
CA THR A 68 1.03 22.26 -33.06
C THR A 68 1.07 22.28 -31.53
N VAL A 69 0.75 21.13 -30.93
CA VAL A 69 0.83 21.00 -29.45
C VAL A 69 2.18 20.40 -29.10
N ASP A 70 3.02 21.20 -28.48
CA ASP A 70 4.26 20.72 -27.88
C ASP A 70 4.02 20.48 -26.38
N PHE A 71 4.00 19.23 -25.98
CA PHE A 71 3.75 18.81 -24.60
C PHE A 71 4.94 19.09 -23.66
N THR A 72 6.06 19.57 -24.17
CA THR A 72 7.29 19.85 -23.41
C THR A 72 7.61 21.33 -23.24
N THR A 73 6.70 22.23 -23.70
CA THR A 73 7.00 23.68 -23.74
C THR A 73 7.07 24.34 -22.36
N LYS A 74 6.39 23.81 -21.37
CA LYS A 74 6.34 24.44 -20.05
C LYS A 74 6.55 23.44 -18.94
N LEU A 75 7.80 23.32 -18.49
CA LEU A 75 8.14 22.51 -17.35
C LEU A 75 7.44 23.04 -16.08
N LYS A 76 6.55 22.24 -15.49
CA LYS A 76 5.85 22.55 -14.24
C LYS A 76 6.65 22.17 -13.02
N SER A 77 7.17 20.92 -12.99
CA SER A 77 8.05 20.42 -11.94
C SER A 77 9.06 19.44 -12.52
N ARG A 78 10.23 19.38 -11.94
CA ARG A 78 11.24 18.35 -12.15
C ARG A 78 11.85 18.03 -10.81
N THR A 79 11.71 16.76 -10.40
CA THR A 79 12.25 16.26 -9.13
C THR A 79 13.03 14.97 -9.36
N THR A 80 14.08 14.77 -8.58
CA THR A 80 14.75 13.49 -8.42
C THR A 80 14.66 13.06 -6.97
N SER A 81 14.62 11.76 -6.73
CA SER A 81 14.66 11.24 -5.36
C SER A 81 15.53 10.00 -5.29
N ASP A 82 16.37 9.97 -4.27
CA ASP A 82 17.21 8.86 -3.87
C ASP A 82 16.58 8.24 -2.61
N ILE A 83 16.34 6.93 -2.63
CA ILE A 83 15.66 6.21 -1.57
C ILE A 83 16.50 5.00 -1.19
N GLU A 84 16.88 4.92 0.08
CA GLU A 84 17.47 3.74 0.68
C GLU A 84 16.55 3.19 1.75
N VAL A 85 16.29 1.87 1.73
CA VAL A 85 15.58 1.18 2.80
C VAL A 85 16.43 0.02 3.30
N THR A 86 16.63 -0.04 4.61
CA THR A 86 17.27 -1.18 5.27
C THR A 86 16.28 -1.78 6.24
N SER A 87 16.06 -3.08 6.12
CA SER A 87 15.03 -3.78 6.88
C SER A 87 15.57 -5.03 7.56
N LEU A 88 15.11 -5.25 8.79
CA LEU A 88 15.27 -6.51 9.53
C LEU A 88 13.90 -7.02 9.92
N TYR A 89 13.65 -8.31 9.76
CA TYR A 89 12.37 -8.89 10.14
C TYR A 89 12.53 -10.29 10.76
N ILE A 90 11.58 -10.59 11.65
CA ILE A 90 11.45 -11.89 12.29
C ILE A 90 9.98 -12.29 12.33
N GLN A 91 9.72 -13.57 12.11
CA GLN A 91 8.40 -14.16 12.26
C GLN A 91 8.52 -15.57 12.80
N ASP A 92 7.65 -15.93 13.72
CA ASP A 92 7.47 -17.30 14.19
C ASP A 92 6.02 -17.75 13.89
N GLN A 93 5.90 -18.87 13.19
CA GLN A 93 4.64 -19.57 13.01
C GLN A 93 4.68 -20.80 13.91
N ILE A 94 3.80 -20.83 14.90
CA ILE A 94 3.78 -21.81 15.99
C ILE A 94 2.57 -22.72 15.79
N GLU A 95 2.81 -24.00 15.54
CA GLU A 95 1.79 -25.04 15.62
C GLU A 95 1.69 -25.49 17.08
N VAL A 96 0.74 -24.91 17.81
CA VAL A 96 0.51 -25.19 19.24
C VAL A 96 -0.14 -26.56 19.41
N SER A 97 -1.04 -26.91 18.52
CA SER A 97 -1.69 -28.22 18.38
C SER A 97 -2.14 -28.46 16.95
N ASP A 98 -2.71 -29.62 16.65
CA ASP A 98 -3.29 -29.93 15.33
C ASP A 98 -4.36 -28.92 14.91
N ASP A 99 -5.07 -28.33 15.88
CA ASP A 99 -6.19 -27.42 15.65
C ASP A 99 -5.81 -25.94 15.82
N LEU A 100 -4.65 -25.62 16.40
CA LEU A 100 -4.32 -24.25 16.79
C LEU A 100 -2.94 -23.81 16.30
N GLN A 101 -2.92 -22.74 15.51
CA GLN A 101 -1.70 -22.09 15.05
C GLN A 101 -1.68 -20.62 15.47
N VAL A 102 -0.50 -20.13 15.84
CA VAL A 102 -0.23 -18.73 16.19
C VAL A 102 0.87 -18.22 15.29
N LEU A 103 0.71 -17.02 14.79
CA LEU A 103 1.72 -16.28 14.04
C LEU A 103 2.06 -15.01 14.82
N ILE A 104 3.33 -14.75 15.05
CA ILE A 104 3.81 -13.51 15.64
C ILE A 104 5.07 -13.07 14.91
N GLY A 105 5.21 -11.79 14.68
CA GLY A 105 6.38 -11.26 13.99
C GLY A 105 6.40 -9.75 13.96
N GLY A 106 7.45 -9.22 13.36
CA GLY A 106 7.60 -7.81 13.13
C GLY A 106 8.74 -7.52 12.16
N ARG A 107 8.68 -6.34 11.58
CA ARG A 107 9.68 -5.80 10.68
C ARG A 107 10.10 -4.42 11.21
N PHE A 108 11.39 -4.19 11.25
CA PHE A 108 11.97 -2.88 11.52
C PHE A 108 12.60 -2.36 10.23
N ASP A 109 12.21 -1.17 9.84
CA ASP A 109 12.67 -0.48 8.63
C ASP A 109 13.33 0.83 9.01
N THR A 110 14.54 1.07 8.49
CA THR A 110 15.13 2.40 8.38
C THR A 110 14.95 2.86 6.94
N PHE A 111 14.25 3.96 6.75
CA PHE A 111 13.87 4.51 5.46
C PHE A 111 14.49 5.89 5.28
N ASP A 112 15.51 5.99 4.43
CA ASP A 112 16.16 7.24 4.05
C ASP A 112 15.64 7.72 2.71
N ILE A 113 15.23 8.99 2.64
CA ILE A 113 14.84 9.61 1.39
C ILE A 113 15.43 11.01 1.25
N THR A 114 15.98 11.29 0.08
CA THR A 114 16.34 12.65 -0.36
C THR A 114 15.55 13.00 -1.61
N VAL A 115 14.90 14.16 -1.63
CA VAL A 115 14.16 14.69 -2.78
C VAL A 115 14.70 16.04 -3.17
N ASP A 116 15.20 16.13 -4.41
CA ASP A 116 15.68 17.36 -5.03
C ASP A 116 14.62 17.94 -5.97
N ASP A 117 14.12 19.13 -5.67
CA ASP A 117 13.36 19.92 -6.65
C ASP A 117 14.34 20.68 -7.54
N ILE A 118 14.66 20.08 -8.68
CA ILE A 118 15.62 20.64 -9.66
C ILE A 118 15.13 21.97 -10.21
N LYS A 119 13.82 22.14 -10.37
CA LYS A 119 13.26 23.40 -10.86
C LYS A 119 13.23 24.48 -9.78
N GLY A 120 12.88 24.13 -8.56
CA GLY A 120 12.83 25.03 -7.41
C GLY A 120 14.19 25.31 -6.80
N GLY A 121 15.19 24.47 -7.06
CA GLY A 121 16.54 24.59 -6.50
C GLY A 121 16.57 24.29 -5.01
N THR A 122 15.72 23.37 -4.52
CA THR A 122 15.65 22.97 -3.12
C THR A 122 15.87 21.48 -2.97
N SER A 123 16.53 21.08 -1.88
CA SER A 123 16.72 19.69 -1.48
C SER A 123 16.16 19.49 -0.08
N GLN A 124 15.49 18.37 0.12
CA GLN A 124 14.97 17.95 1.42
C GLN A 124 15.29 16.47 1.62
N SER A 125 15.72 16.11 2.82
CA SER A 125 15.97 14.74 3.23
C SER A 125 15.24 14.40 4.51
N ARG A 126 14.94 13.11 4.68
CA ARG A 126 14.30 12.58 5.88
C ARG A 126 14.73 11.13 6.09
N GLU A 127 14.91 10.76 7.35
CA GLU A 127 15.08 9.40 7.81
C GLU A 127 13.89 9.04 8.73
N ASP A 128 13.31 7.87 8.52
CA ASP A 128 12.24 7.32 9.33
C ASP A 128 12.64 5.91 9.80
N ASP A 129 12.52 5.66 11.11
CA ASP A 129 12.68 4.36 11.73
C ASP A 129 11.30 3.87 12.17
N GLU A 130 10.84 2.76 11.58
CA GLU A 130 9.50 2.24 11.83
C GLU A 130 9.50 0.77 12.15
N PHE A 131 8.64 0.39 13.12
CA PHE A 131 8.42 -0.99 13.47
C PHE A 131 6.98 -1.41 13.10
N SER A 132 6.86 -2.39 12.24
CA SER A 132 5.60 -2.95 11.76
C SER A 132 5.33 -4.33 12.37
N PRO A 133 4.57 -4.41 13.48
CA PRO A 133 4.19 -5.67 14.10
C PRO A 133 3.13 -6.41 13.30
N ARG A 134 3.08 -7.73 13.47
CA ARG A 134 1.98 -8.58 13.02
C ARG A 134 1.75 -9.74 13.95
N ALA A 135 0.48 -10.09 14.12
CA ALA A 135 0.07 -11.24 14.90
C ALA A 135 -1.13 -11.91 14.25
N GLY A 136 -1.27 -13.20 14.41
CA GLY A 136 -2.39 -13.96 13.91
C GLY A 136 -2.64 -15.21 14.76
N LEU A 137 -3.89 -15.64 14.77
CA LEU A 137 -4.31 -16.90 15.38
C LEU A 137 -5.24 -17.60 14.41
N ILE A 138 -5.03 -18.89 14.19
CA ILE A 138 -5.86 -19.75 13.35
C ILE A 138 -6.30 -20.92 14.18
N TYR A 139 -7.63 -21.13 14.26
CA TYR A 139 -8.24 -22.26 14.95
C TYR A 139 -9.04 -23.12 13.97
N LYS A 140 -8.69 -24.40 13.90
CA LYS A 140 -9.29 -25.39 12.99
C LYS A 140 -10.07 -26.44 13.79
N PRO A 141 -11.31 -26.15 14.23
CA PRO A 141 -12.11 -27.11 15.03
C PRO A 141 -12.45 -28.40 14.27
N THR A 142 -12.40 -28.36 12.95
CA THR A 142 -12.63 -29.49 12.05
C THR A 142 -11.78 -29.36 10.79
N GLU A 143 -11.62 -30.44 10.04
CA GLU A 143 -10.82 -30.42 8.80
C GLU A 143 -11.35 -29.45 7.73
N ASN A 144 -12.65 -29.13 7.78
CA ASN A 144 -13.34 -28.27 6.81
C ASN A 144 -13.63 -26.86 7.30
N ALA A 145 -13.23 -26.48 8.52
CA ALA A 145 -13.47 -25.14 9.07
C ALA A 145 -12.20 -24.56 9.69
N SER A 146 -11.86 -23.33 9.33
CA SER A 146 -10.82 -22.56 10.01
C SER A 146 -11.31 -21.16 10.34
N TRP A 147 -11.14 -20.76 11.59
CA TRP A 147 -11.37 -19.41 12.09
C TRP A 147 -10.04 -18.71 12.24
N TYR A 148 -10.00 -17.42 11.96
CA TYR A 148 -8.80 -16.66 12.17
C TYR A 148 -9.09 -15.27 12.72
N ILE A 149 -8.10 -14.73 13.40
CA ILE A 149 -7.97 -13.31 13.73
C ILE A 149 -6.56 -12.89 13.36
N SER A 150 -6.43 -11.73 12.76
CA SER A 150 -5.13 -11.16 12.39
C SER A 150 -5.07 -9.68 12.73
N TYR A 151 -3.85 -9.22 13.04
CA TYR A 151 -3.49 -7.84 13.23
C TYR A 151 -2.16 -7.56 12.52
N SER A 152 -2.06 -6.44 11.85
CA SER A 152 -0.81 -5.98 11.24
C SER A 152 -0.77 -4.47 11.14
N GLU A 153 0.43 -3.93 11.27
CA GLU A 153 0.72 -2.53 10.98
C GLU A 153 1.67 -2.42 9.78
N SER A 154 1.56 -1.31 9.07
CA SER A 154 2.49 -0.88 8.02
C SER A 154 2.55 0.64 7.99
N PHE A 155 3.54 1.20 7.32
CA PHE A 155 3.71 2.64 7.23
C PHE A 155 3.91 3.13 5.79
N LEU A 156 3.60 4.41 5.56
CA LEU A 156 3.89 5.11 4.32
C LEU A 156 4.71 6.37 4.61
N PRO A 157 5.95 6.47 4.10
CA PRO A 157 6.78 7.65 4.27
C PRO A 157 6.18 8.93 3.69
N ARG A 158 6.54 10.08 4.23
CA ARG A 158 5.95 11.39 3.88
C ARG A 158 6.21 11.92 2.48
N SER A 159 7.05 11.29 1.72
CA SER A 159 7.25 11.60 0.30
C SER A 159 6.12 11.08 -0.61
N GLY A 160 5.18 10.30 -0.04
CA GLY A 160 4.06 9.66 -0.73
C GLY A 160 4.49 8.54 -1.67
N GLU A 161 3.51 7.85 -2.25
CA GLU A 161 3.70 6.65 -3.08
C GLU A 161 4.68 6.77 -4.26
N GLN A 162 4.90 8.00 -4.74
CA GLN A 162 5.78 8.25 -5.89
C GLN A 162 7.10 8.90 -5.50
N TYR A 163 7.37 9.09 -4.22
CA TYR A 163 8.61 9.69 -3.69
C TYR A 163 9.04 10.98 -4.41
N LYS A 164 8.11 11.76 -4.90
CA LYS A 164 8.37 12.91 -5.78
C LYS A 164 8.23 14.25 -5.14
N LYS A 165 7.83 14.31 -3.86
CA LYS A 165 7.55 15.55 -3.19
C LYS A 165 7.83 15.46 -1.68
N LEU A 166 8.90 16.08 -1.26
CA LEU A 166 9.20 16.31 0.14
C LEU A 166 9.38 17.81 0.34
N THR A 167 8.58 18.40 1.21
CA THR A 167 8.69 19.81 1.60
C THR A 167 9.17 19.91 3.03
N ALA A 168 9.74 21.03 3.44
CA ALA A 168 10.17 21.24 4.82
C ALA A 168 9.05 21.00 5.84
N SER A 169 7.79 21.33 5.47
CA SER A 169 6.61 21.06 6.33
C SER A 169 6.20 19.60 6.34
N SER A 170 6.31 18.86 5.23
CA SER A 170 5.99 17.42 5.22
C SER A 170 7.12 16.58 5.83
N ALA A 171 8.36 17.02 5.70
CA ALA A 171 9.51 16.36 6.33
C ALA A 171 9.48 16.43 7.87
N ALA A 172 8.69 17.33 8.45
CA ALA A 172 8.52 17.45 9.90
C ALA A 172 7.37 16.61 10.47
N LEU A 173 6.65 15.87 9.63
CA LEU A 173 5.51 15.04 10.04
C LEU A 173 5.92 13.56 10.14
N ASP A 174 5.33 12.86 11.09
CA ASP A 174 5.51 11.41 11.18
C ASP A 174 4.94 10.68 9.96
N PRO A 175 5.42 9.50 9.58
CA PRO A 175 4.84 8.67 8.54
C PRO A 175 3.35 8.39 8.76
N ASP A 176 2.61 8.11 7.68
CA ASP A 176 1.27 7.57 7.82
C ASP A 176 1.36 6.11 8.27
N VAL A 177 0.61 5.76 9.32
CA VAL A 177 0.52 4.39 9.82
C VAL A 177 -0.80 3.79 9.40
N TYR A 178 -0.76 2.54 8.96
CA TYR A 178 -1.92 1.75 8.58
C TYR A 178 -2.02 0.56 9.53
N GLU A 179 -3.15 0.45 10.20
CA GLU A 179 -3.49 -0.70 11.04
C GLU A 179 -4.57 -1.51 10.33
N ASN A 180 -4.41 -2.82 10.32
CA ASN A 180 -5.40 -3.74 9.80
C ASN A 180 -5.73 -4.78 10.87
N MET A 181 -7.00 -4.91 11.19
CA MET A 181 -7.54 -5.96 12.04
C MET A 181 -8.61 -6.73 11.28
N GLU A 182 -8.53 -8.05 11.26
CA GLU A 182 -9.49 -8.90 10.59
C GLU A 182 -9.82 -10.13 11.43
N ILE A 183 -11.10 -10.52 11.46
CA ILE A 183 -11.59 -11.79 11.99
C ILE A 183 -12.43 -12.46 10.93
N GLY A 184 -12.20 -13.75 10.69
CA GLY A 184 -12.93 -14.44 9.65
C GLY A 184 -13.01 -15.95 9.84
N VAL A 185 -13.74 -16.55 8.91
CA VAL A 185 -13.92 -17.99 8.79
C VAL A 185 -13.79 -18.42 7.34
N ASN A 186 -13.05 -19.50 7.14
CA ASN A 186 -13.06 -20.26 5.90
C ASN A 186 -13.75 -21.59 6.17
N TYR A 187 -14.74 -21.95 5.36
CA TYR A 187 -15.52 -23.17 5.51
C TYR A 187 -15.65 -23.89 4.19
N ASP A 188 -15.12 -25.10 4.10
CA ASP A 188 -15.30 -25.98 2.96
C ASP A 188 -16.64 -26.72 3.09
N ILE A 189 -17.65 -26.19 2.41
CA ILE A 189 -19.00 -26.80 2.33
C ILE A 189 -18.89 -28.20 1.71
N ARG A 190 -17.99 -28.35 0.73
CA ARG A 190 -17.58 -29.57 0.04
C ARG A 190 -16.14 -29.42 -0.44
N PRO A 191 -15.44 -30.48 -0.87
CA PRO A 191 -14.06 -30.40 -1.34
C PRO A 191 -13.81 -29.36 -2.45
N ASN A 192 -14.83 -29.05 -3.27
CA ASN A 192 -14.74 -28.13 -4.40
C ASN A 192 -15.61 -26.87 -4.22
N LEU A 193 -16.18 -26.62 -3.03
CA LEU A 193 -17.03 -25.48 -2.76
C LEU A 193 -16.71 -24.88 -1.38
N SER A 194 -16.18 -23.70 -1.35
CA SER A 194 -15.81 -22.98 -0.13
C SER A 194 -16.64 -21.73 0.09
N LEU A 195 -16.81 -21.37 1.36
CA LEU A 195 -17.37 -20.12 1.85
C LEU A 195 -16.30 -19.44 2.67
N ARG A 196 -16.13 -18.14 2.45
CA ARG A 196 -15.32 -17.25 3.29
C ARG A 196 -16.19 -16.12 3.79
N ALA A 197 -16.02 -15.76 5.05
CA ALA A 197 -16.66 -14.58 5.63
C ALA A 197 -15.68 -13.90 6.56
N SER A 198 -15.60 -12.57 6.48
CA SER A 198 -14.73 -11.78 7.36
C SER A 198 -15.36 -10.46 7.75
N PHE A 199 -14.96 -9.96 8.92
CA PHE A 199 -15.09 -8.58 9.35
C PHE A 199 -13.70 -7.98 9.44
N PHE A 200 -13.54 -6.79 8.90
CA PHE A 200 -12.28 -6.06 8.95
C PHE A 200 -12.48 -4.64 9.49
N ASP A 201 -11.43 -4.13 10.10
CA ASP A 201 -11.28 -2.74 10.51
C ASP A 201 -9.89 -2.28 10.08
N ASN A 202 -9.86 -1.29 9.19
CA ASN A 202 -8.65 -0.68 8.67
C ASN A 202 -8.60 0.76 9.13
N GLU A 203 -7.53 1.13 9.80
CA GLU A 203 -7.29 2.49 10.23
C GLU A 203 -6.05 3.06 9.52
N GLN A 204 -6.15 4.30 9.08
CA GLN A 204 -5.03 5.06 8.55
C GLN A 204 -4.88 6.36 9.32
N THR A 205 -3.73 6.59 9.91
CA THR A 205 -3.33 7.88 10.46
C THR A 205 -2.73 8.75 9.38
N ILE A 206 -3.30 9.93 9.15
CA ILE A 206 -2.83 10.89 8.15
C ILE A 206 -2.48 12.20 8.85
N ALA A 207 -1.26 12.69 8.68
CA ALA A 207 -0.95 14.05 9.08
C ALA A 207 -1.39 15.05 8.00
N THR A 208 -2.14 16.06 8.39
CA THR A 208 -2.60 17.13 7.53
C THR A 208 -2.30 18.49 8.15
N ARG A 209 -2.50 19.58 7.42
CA ARG A 209 -2.42 20.92 7.96
C ARG A 209 -3.76 21.32 8.55
N ASP A 210 -3.71 22.14 9.59
CA ASP A 210 -4.90 22.77 10.15
C ASP A 210 -5.58 23.74 9.18
N GLU A 211 -6.76 24.25 9.54
CA GLU A 211 -7.53 25.19 8.71
C GLU A 211 -6.80 26.52 8.47
N SER A 212 -5.84 26.89 9.31
CA SER A 212 -5.00 28.09 9.14
C SER A 212 -3.87 27.88 8.14
N GLY A 213 -3.59 26.61 7.78
CA GLY A 213 -2.46 26.22 6.93
C GLY A 213 -1.11 26.22 7.65
N GLU A 214 -1.11 26.44 8.97
CA GLU A 214 0.04 26.37 9.86
C GLU A 214 -0.10 25.11 10.75
N GLY A 215 0.99 24.39 10.94
CA GLY A 215 1.00 23.18 11.74
C GLY A 215 0.55 21.93 10.98
N ALA A 216 0.46 20.82 11.68
CA ALA A 216 -0.02 19.54 11.16
C ALA A 216 -0.92 18.89 12.20
N GLU A 217 -2.08 18.44 11.74
CA GLU A 217 -3.04 17.68 12.53
C GLU A 217 -3.02 16.23 12.06
N ILE A 218 -3.06 15.28 13.00
CA ILE A 218 -3.19 13.86 12.69
C ILE A 218 -4.69 13.54 12.63
N VAL A 219 -5.16 13.11 11.47
CA VAL A 219 -6.54 12.70 11.24
C VAL A 219 -6.54 11.20 10.95
N GLY A 220 -7.28 10.44 11.72
CA GLY A 220 -7.54 9.03 11.47
C GLY A 220 -8.62 8.85 10.39
N LEU A 221 -8.37 7.99 9.42
CA LEU A 221 -9.39 7.46 8.52
C LEU A 221 -9.63 6.02 8.91
N GLN A 222 -10.89 5.65 9.11
CA GLN A 222 -11.29 4.30 9.48
C GLN A 222 -12.26 3.75 8.44
N VAL A 223 -12.04 2.52 8.02
CA VAL A 223 -12.91 1.76 7.13
C VAL A 223 -13.13 0.40 7.74
N ASP A 224 -14.32 0.17 8.24
CA ASP A 224 -14.76 -1.12 8.73
C ASP A 224 -15.78 -1.75 7.77
N GLY A 225 -15.81 -3.07 7.73
CA GLY A 225 -16.68 -3.74 6.80
C GLY A 225 -16.82 -5.24 7.02
N PHE A 226 -17.66 -5.81 6.17
CA PHE A 226 -17.95 -7.23 6.11
C PHE A 226 -17.83 -7.74 4.69
N GLU A 227 -17.15 -8.88 4.54
CA GLU A 227 -17.03 -9.59 3.27
C GLU A 227 -17.58 -10.99 3.36
N LEU A 228 -18.21 -11.44 2.27
CA LEU A 228 -18.69 -12.79 2.09
C LEU A 228 -18.35 -13.27 0.67
N GLU A 229 -17.70 -14.40 0.56
CA GLU A 229 -17.40 -15.06 -0.71
C GLU A 229 -17.86 -16.51 -0.71
N VAL A 230 -18.48 -16.95 -1.80
CA VAL A 230 -18.75 -18.35 -2.09
C VAL A 230 -18.13 -18.68 -3.44
N ASN A 231 -17.27 -19.69 -3.45
CA ASN A 231 -16.48 -20.02 -4.64
C ASN A 231 -16.37 -21.54 -4.80
N GLY A 232 -16.74 -22.06 -5.96
CA GLY A 232 -16.55 -23.47 -6.32
C GLY A 232 -17.68 -24.11 -7.09
N GLU A 233 -17.62 -25.43 -7.18
CA GLU A 233 -18.56 -26.27 -7.92
C GLU A 233 -19.79 -26.61 -7.06
N VAL A 234 -20.95 -26.12 -7.47
CA VAL A 234 -22.24 -26.47 -6.83
C VAL A 234 -22.68 -27.89 -7.25
N ASN A 235 -22.41 -28.23 -8.51
CA ASN A 235 -22.59 -29.57 -9.09
C ASN A 235 -21.76 -29.67 -10.39
N ASP A 236 -21.79 -30.84 -11.04
CA ASP A 236 -21.01 -31.12 -12.27
C ASP A 236 -21.27 -30.18 -13.44
N GLN A 237 -22.31 -29.36 -13.39
CA GLN A 237 -22.73 -28.44 -14.46
C GLN A 237 -22.68 -26.97 -14.04
N LEU A 238 -22.51 -26.69 -12.75
CA LEU A 238 -22.58 -25.31 -12.20
C LEU A 238 -21.40 -25.01 -11.30
N TYR A 239 -20.60 -24.05 -11.74
CA TYR A 239 -19.60 -23.37 -10.93
C TYR A 239 -20.15 -22.01 -10.47
N MET A 240 -19.96 -21.65 -9.22
CA MET A 240 -20.42 -20.39 -8.65
C MET A 240 -19.24 -19.57 -8.11
N LEU A 241 -19.25 -18.28 -8.41
CA LEU A 241 -18.43 -17.26 -7.77
C LEU A 241 -19.36 -16.12 -7.36
N LEU A 242 -19.56 -15.95 -6.06
CA LEU A 242 -20.37 -14.90 -5.48
C LEU A 242 -19.52 -14.14 -4.47
N GLY A 243 -19.45 -12.82 -4.60
CA GLY A 243 -18.82 -11.91 -3.64
C GLY A 243 -19.82 -10.84 -3.19
N TYR A 244 -19.80 -10.52 -1.91
CA TYR A 244 -20.51 -9.40 -1.32
C TYR A 244 -19.57 -8.68 -0.36
N CYS A 245 -19.50 -7.36 -0.47
CA CYS A 245 -18.76 -6.49 0.44
C CYS A 245 -19.66 -5.32 0.87
N ASN A 246 -19.59 -4.97 2.13
CA ASN A 246 -20.23 -3.79 2.71
C ASN A 246 -19.19 -3.06 3.58
N MET A 247 -19.00 -1.76 3.30
CA MET A 247 -18.08 -0.86 4.00
C MET A 247 -18.84 0.39 4.46
#